data_c86f39ea5fccf8a133fa5e8a1ea013bf
#
_entry.id   c86f39ea5fccf8a133fa5e8a1ea013bf
#
_cell.length_a   1.000
_cell.length_b   1.000
_cell.length_c   1.000
_cell.angle_alpha   90.00
_cell.angle_beta   90.00
_cell.angle_gamma   90.00
#
_symmetry.space_group_name_H-M   'P 1'
#
loop_
_entity.id
_entity.type
_entity.pdbx_description
1 polymer ?
#
loop_
_entity_poly.entity_id
_entity_poly.type
_entity_poly.pdbx_seq_one_letter_code
_entity_poly.pdbx_strand_id
1 'polypeptide(L)'
;MKSFLFSALAILLTFARLPAGQQQISEDRDLKELDLKAWPCLNRAEGSAKTPDGLERNRLKNRPAPDNLPVTSESLDTAAFLKRVADFDAKTKGKRRKDLTPAEKEELDPLEKQIVRFTGYLVAAYSGPPETTNCASVDFHDWHLELFEKPQDHPPQPGDPTPVICEITPRTQSAIYRDNIRIQELTAFFRRPDLTYESTGHKAQKIRVTGYFLWDDEHNGKADVGPTIRYIAANKYHQPWRSAAWEIHPVFKVERADTIATSPATSTVPASSPPTVPASSPSPSPEKMAAASPTPQPIALAPTATPQQFVTVIQSVKIKISYGETVLPRGTKLPVVSRDAQSVKVQYMGGSYVVPISSTDLPP
;
A
#
# COMPACT_ATOMS: atom_id res chain seq x y z
N MET A 1 5.84 -25.03 75.71
CA MET A 1 4.95 -25.18 74.60
C MET A 1 4.99 -23.88 73.81
N LYS A 2 5.70 -23.85 72.68
CA LYS A 2 5.85 -22.62 71.81
C LYS A 2 5.10 -22.91 70.51
N SER A 3 3.99 -22.22 70.28
CA SER A 3 3.20 -22.27 69.05
C SER A 3 3.85 -21.42 67.96
N PHE A 4 4.20 -22.04 66.84
CA PHE A 4 4.64 -21.36 65.61
C PHE A 4 3.41 -21.09 64.75
N LEU A 5 3.08 -19.80 64.54
CA LEU A 5 2.14 -19.37 63.52
C LEU A 5 2.87 -19.31 62.18
N PHE A 6 2.45 -20.10 61.22
CA PHE A 6 2.83 -19.96 59.82
C PHE A 6 1.86 -18.97 59.14
N SER A 7 2.37 -17.79 58.78
CA SER A 7 1.65 -16.88 57.89
C SER A 7 1.88 -17.32 56.46
N ALA A 8 0.85 -17.81 55.81
CA ALA A 8 0.85 -18.06 54.36
C ALA A 8 0.62 -16.76 53.62
N LEU A 9 1.65 -16.25 52.93
CA LEU A 9 1.58 -15.12 52.05
C LEU A 9 1.02 -15.57 50.68
N ALA A 10 -0.27 -15.34 50.46
CA ALA A 10 -0.91 -15.59 49.17
C ALA A 10 -0.51 -14.45 48.18
N ILE A 11 0.40 -14.77 47.25
CA ILE A 11 0.72 -13.88 46.11
C ILE A 11 -0.43 -13.97 45.13
N LEU A 12 -1.30 -12.97 45.12
CA LEU A 12 -2.27 -12.75 44.05
C LEU A 12 -1.54 -12.33 42.79
N LEU A 13 -1.30 -13.26 41.88
CA LEU A 13 -0.92 -12.96 40.50
C LEU A 13 -2.14 -12.36 39.79
N THR A 14 -2.24 -11.05 39.79
CA THR A 14 -3.17 -10.34 38.91
C THR A 14 -2.67 -10.47 37.49
N PHE A 15 -3.20 -11.41 36.74
CA PHE A 15 -3.10 -11.41 35.29
C PHE A 15 -3.84 -10.19 34.76
N ALA A 16 -3.09 -9.17 34.39
CA ALA A 16 -3.61 -8.05 33.61
C ALA A 16 -4.19 -8.64 32.31
N ARG A 17 -5.51 -8.74 32.20
CA ARG A 17 -6.18 -9.00 30.95
C ARG A 17 -5.85 -7.85 30.03
N LEU A 18 -5.08 -8.11 28.98
CA LEU A 18 -4.93 -7.22 27.86
C LEU A 18 -6.33 -6.86 27.31
N PRO A 19 -6.58 -5.60 26.96
CA PRO A 19 -7.85 -5.21 26.38
C PRO A 19 -8.10 -6.03 25.11
N ALA A 20 -9.24 -6.71 25.06
CA ALA A 20 -9.72 -7.39 23.87
C ALA A 20 -9.89 -6.35 22.75
N GLY A 21 -9.01 -6.40 21.73
CA GLY A 21 -9.12 -5.53 20.56
C GLY A 21 -7.85 -5.13 19.83
N GLN A 22 -6.65 -5.42 20.35
CA GLN A 22 -5.46 -5.29 19.50
C GLN A 22 -5.35 -6.53 18.63
N GLN A 23 -5.77 -6.39 17.36
CA GLN A 23 -5.51 -7.39 16.34
C GLN A 23 -3.99 -7.50 16.18
N GLN A 24 -3.46 -8.66 16.54
CA GLN A 24 -2.04 -8.95 16.44
C GLN A 24 -1.72 -9.16 14.96
N ILE A 25 -1.10 -8.15 14.34
CA ILE A 25 -0.56 -8.26 12.97
C ILE A 25 0.69 -9.12 13.06
N SER A 26 0.90 -10.02 12.09
CA SER A 26 2.09 -10.85 11.99
C SER A 26 3.36 -10.01 11.80
N GLU A 27 4.48 -10.47 12.32
CA GLU A 27 5.81 -9.90 12.08
C GLU A 27 6.45 -10.41 10.78
N ASP A 28 5.71 -11.19 9.99
CA ASP A 28 6.21 -11.71 8.71
C ASP A 28 6.64 -10.55 7.80
N ARG A 29 7.86 -10.66 7.27
CA ARG A 29 8.46 -9.63 6.40
C ARG A 29 8.53 -10.05 4.93
N ASP A 30 8.13 -11.29 4.65
CA ASP A 30 8.10 -11.79 3.27
C ASP A 30 7.08 -12.92 3.12
N LEU A 31 6.76 -13.22 1.87
CA LEU A 31 6.01 -14.41 1.53
C LEU A 31 6.81 -15.66 1.93
N LYS A 32 6.09 -16.72 2.22
CA LYS A 32 6.66 -18.03 2.56
C LYS A 32 5.83 -19.15 1.93
N GLU A 33 6.42 -20.32 1.86
CA GLU A 33 5.66 -21.51 1.54
C GLU A 33 4.79 -21.91 2.74
N LEU A 34 3.49 -22.08 2.50
CA LEU A 34 2.53 -22.44 3.55
C LEU A 34 2.12 -23.91 3.43
N ASP A 35 2.08 -24.60 4.55
CA ASP A 35 1.38 -25.88 4.63
C ASP A 35 -0.14 -25.63 4.72
N LEU A 36 -0.77 -25.54 3.56
CA LEU A 36 -2.20 -25.29 3.50
C LEU A 36 -3.06 -26.38 4.17
N LYS A 37 -2.52 -27.57 4.44
CA LYS A 37 -3.26 -28.61 5.18
C LYS A 37 -3.52 -28.20 6.62
N ALA A 38 -2.65 -27.36 7.19
CA ALA A 38 -2.83 -26.79 8.52
C ALA A 38 -3.80 -25.60 8.55
N TRP A 39 -4.19 -25.08 7.39
CA TRP A 39 -5.05 -23.90 7.32
C TRP A 39 -6.50 -24.22 7.64
N PRO A 40 -7.11 -23.61 8.69
CA PRO A 40 -8.49 -23.92 9.11
C PRO A 40 -9.56 -23.56 8.07
N CYS A 41 -9.22 -22.71 7.08
CA CYS A 41 -10.11 -22.31 6.00
C CYS A 41 -9.89 -23.07 4.68
N LEU A 42 -9.05 -24.09 4.64
CA LEU A 42 -8.72 -24.79 3.38
C LEU A 42 -9.95 -25.22 2.58
N ASN A 43 -10.95 -25.79 3.26
CA ASN A 43 -12.19 -26.32 2.65
C ASN A 43 -13.41 -25.41 2.93
N ARG A 44 -13.18 -24.16 3.33
CA ARG A 44 -14.23 -23.20 3.71
C ARG A 44 -14.02 -21.89 2.99
N ALA A 45 -14.48 -21.84 1.74
CA ALA A 45 -14.35 -20.61 0.92
C ALA A 45 -14.99 -19.38 1.59
N GLU A 46 -16.08 -19.56 2.35
CA GLU A 46 -16.75 -18.51 3.11
C GLU A 46 -16.02 -18.11 4.41
N GLY A 47 -14.94 -18.81 4.75
CA GLY A 47 -14.21 -18.55 5.99
C GLY A 47 -15.05 -18.75 7.24
N SER A 48 -14.94 -17.84 8.21
CA SER A 48 -15.72 -17.83 9.44
C SER A 48 -16.78 -16.73 9.50
N ALA A 49 -17.12 -16.12 8.35
CA ALA A 49 -18.17 -15.11 8.25
C ALA A 49 -19.53 -15.66 8.74
N LYS A 50 -20.37 -14.76 9.29
CA LYS A 50 -21.69 -15.10 9.85
C LYS A 50 -22.85 -14.43 9.12
N THR A 51 -22.57 -13.38 8.36
CA THR A 51 -23.61 -12.62 7.63
C THR A 51 -23.64 -13.05 6.16
N PRO A 52 -24.78 -12.98 5.47
CA PRO A 52 -24.87 -13.28 4.04
C PRO A 52 -23.84 -12.54 3.20
N ASP A 53 -23.69 -11.23 3.41
CA ASP A 53 -22.70 -10.40 2.69
C ASP A 53 -21.27 -10.86 2.96
N GLY A 54 -20.95 -11.15 4.22
CA GLY A 54 -19.63 -11.66 4.60
C GLY A 54 -19.34 -13.04 4.01
N LEU A 55 -20.33 -13.93 3.95
CA LEU A 55 -20.20 -15.24 3.29
C LEU A 55 -19.92 -15.09 1.80
N GLU A 56 -20.66 -14.20 1.12
CA GLU A 56 -20.46 -13.91 -0.31
C GLU A 56 -19.08 -13.32 -0.57
N ARG A 57 -18.73 -12.24 0.15
CA ARG A 57 -17.43 -11.58 0.00
C ARG A 57 -16.27 -12.53 0.27
N ASN A 58 -16.32 -13.32 1.35
CA ASN A 58 -15.24 -14.25 1.66
C ASN A 58 -15.06 -15.32 0.58
N ARG A 59 -16.16 -15.81 -0.05
CA ARG A 59 -16.06 -16.71 -1.21
C ARG A 59 -15.34 -16.07 -2.37
N LEU A 60 -15.59 -14.78 -2.62
CA LEU A 60 -14.90 -14.03 -3.67
C LEU A 60 -13.42 -13.82 -3.31
N LYS A 61 -13.11 -13.46 -2.07
CA LYS A 61 -11.74 -13.32 -1.58
C LYS A 61 -10.95 -14.63 -1.63
N ASN A 62 -11.61 -15.77 -1.38
CA ASN A 62 -11.01 -17.09 -1.37
C ASN A 62 -11.05 -17.84 -2.72
N ARG A 63 -11.34 -17.16 -3.82
CA ARG A 63 -11.34 -17.79 -5.16
C ARG A 63 -9.97 -18.40 -5.49
N PRO A 64 -9.92 -19.58 -6.08
CA PRO A 64 -8.65 -20.13 -6.57
C PRO A 64 -8.16 -19.32 -7.77
N ALA A 65 -6.85 -19.39 -8.02
CA ALA A 65 -6.33 -18.98 -9.31
C ALA A 65 -6.96 -19.85 -10.41
N PRO A 66 -7.28 -19.29 -11.58
CA PRO A 66 -7.81 -20.09 -12.69
C PRO A 66 -6.70 -21.00 -13.25
N ASP A 67 -7.08 -22.19 -13.74
CA ASP A 67 -6.14 -23.13 -14.34
C ASP A 67 -5.41 -22.52 -15.56
N ASN A 68 -6.10 -21.68 -16.32
CA ASN A 68 -5.54 -20.98 -17.48
C ASN A 68 -5.73 -19.47 -17.32
N LEU A 69 -4.62 -18.75 -17.26
CA LEU A 69 -4.66 -17.29 -17.27
C LEU A 69 -5.02 -16.80 -18.68
N PRO A 70 -6.00 -15.91 -18.84
CA PRO A 70 -6.28 -15.30 -20.13
C PRO A 70 -5.04 -14.52 -20.61
N VAL A 71 -4.54 -14.89 -21.80
CA VAL A 71 -3.31 -14.32 -22.39
C VAL A 71 -3.44 -12.82 -22.69
N THR A 72 -4.65 -12.31 -22.78
CA THR A 72 -4.99 -10.97 -23.32
C THR A 72 -5.52 -10.00 -22.29
N SER A 73 -5.32 -10.21 -20.99
CA SER A 73 -5.75 -9.19 -20.02
C SER A 73 -4.90 -7.94 -20.17
N GLU A 74 -5.56 -6.84 -20.55
CA GLU A 74 -4.96 -5.51 -20.58
C GLU A 74 -4.38 -5.16 -19.21
N SER A 75 -3.19 -4.55 -19.21
CA SER A 75 -2.60 -4.07 -17.96
C SER A 75 -3.13 -2.67 -17.67
N LEU A 76 -3.84 -2.53 -16.56
CA LEU A 76 -4.35 -1.25 -16.08
C LEU A 76 -3.24 -0.53 -15.32
N ASP A 77 -3.13 0.77 -15.51
CA ASP A 77 -2.51 1.69 -14.56
C ASP A 77 -3.58 2.25 -13.60
N THR A 78 -3.16 3.10 -12.67
CA THR A 78 -4.08 3.69 -11.68
C THR A 78 -5.23 4.47 -12.33
N ALA A 79 -4.96 5.23 -13.37
CA ALA A 79 -5.99 6.02 -14.06
C ALA A 79 -7.02 5.12 -14.77
N ALA A 80 -6.55 4.10 -15.49
CA ALA A 80 -7.42 3.13 -16.17
C ALA A 80 -8.23 2.29 -15.16
N PHE A 81 -7.61 1.90 -14.03
CA PHE A 81 -8.28 1.21 -12.94
C PHE A 81 -9.43 2.04 -12.38
N LEU A 82 -9.16 3.27 -11.97
CA LEU A 82 -10.17 4.17 -11.40
C LEU A 82 -11.29 4.49 -12.40
N LYS A 83 -10.94 4.71 -13.68
CA LYS A 83 -11.94 4.93 -14.73
C LYS A 83 -12.87 3.73 -14.90
N ARG A 84 -12.35 2.51 -14.80
CA ARG A 84 -13.14 1.27 -14.96
C ARG A 84 -14.21 1.11 -13.89
N VAL A 85 -13.95 1.57 -12.67
CA VAL A 85 -14.85 1.40 -11.52
C VAL A 85 -15.71 2.63 -11.21
N ALA A 86 -15.42 3.77 -11.85
CA ALA A 86 -15.99 5.07 -11.52
C ALA A 86 -17.53 5.11 -11.52
N ASP A 87 -18.16 4.52 -12.54
CA ASP A 87 -19.61 4.56 -12.69
C ASP A 87 -20.31 3.72 -11.62
N PHE A 88 -19.75 2.57 -11.28
CA PHE A 88 -20.27 1.73 -10.22
C PHE A 88 -20.06 2.39 -8.84
N ASP A 89 -18.87 2.91 -8.56
CA ASP A 89 -18.56 3.60 -7.31
C ASP A 89 -19.45 4.83 -7.08
N ALA A 90 -19.76 5.58 -8.13
CA ALA A 90 -20.66 6.73 -8.04
C ALA A 90 -22.06 6.35 -7.57
N LYS A 91 -22.59 5.20 -8.04
CA LYS A 91 -23.93 4.68 -7.69
C LYS A 91 -23.96 4.04 -6.31
N THR A 92 -22.85 3.44 -5.88
CA THR A 92 -22.82 2.55 -4.71
C THR A 92 -22.07 3.14 -3.51
N LYS A 93 -21.65 4.39 -3.59
CA LYS A 93 -20.88 5.06 -2.54
C LYS A 93 -21.51 4.93 -1.16
N GLY A 94 -20.78 4.31 -0.24
CA GLY A 94 -21.23 4.07 1.13
C GLY A 94 -22.24 2.92 1.30
N LYS A 95 -22.63 2.24 0.21
CA LYS A 95 -23.49 1.04 0.29
C LYS A 95 -22.68 -0.18 0.71
N ARG A 96 -23.41 -1.17 1.23
CA ARG A 96 -22.95 -2.54 1.45
C ARG A 96 -23.60 -3.46 0.42
N ARG A 97 -23.08 -4.68 0.24
CA ARG A 97 -23.66 -5.66 -0.71
C ARG A 97 -25.16 -5.90 -0.49
N LYS A 98 -25.59 -5.97 0.79
CA LYS A 98 -26.99 -6.12 1.15
C LYS A 98 -27.89 -4.95 0.72
N ASP A 99 -27.29 -3.78 0.52
CA ASP A 99 -28.01 -2.54 0.19
C ASP A 99 -28.10 -2.33 -1.34
N LEU A 100 -27.48 -3.22 -2.13
CA LEU A 100 -27.53 -3.16 -3.59
C LEU A 100 -28.91 -3.60 -4.11
N THR A 101 -29.41 -2.85 -5.06
CA THR A 101 -30.58 -3.24 -5.86
C THR A 101 -30.26 -4.45 -6.75
N PRO A 102 -31.25 -5.20 -7.26
CA PRO A 102 -31.03 -6.26 -8.22
C PRO A 102 -30.22 -5.81 -9.46
N ALA A 103 -30.53 -4.63 -10.00
CA ALA A 103 -29.81 -4.08 -11.15
C ALA A 103 -28.32 -3.77 -10.83
N GLU A 104 -28.03 -3.24 -9.65
CA GLU A 104 -26.66 -3.01 -9.22
C GLU A 104 -25.88 -4.33 -9.00
N LYS A 105 -26.55 -5.38 -8.55
CA LYS A 105 -25.94 -6.73 -8.44
C LYS A 105 -25.66 -7.34 -9.82
N GLU A 106 -26.56 -7.18 -10.78
CA GLU A 106 -26.34 -7.59 -12.17
C GLU A 106 -25.19 -6.84 -12.83
N GLU A 107 -24.96 -5.57 -12.47
CA GLU A 107 -23.82 -4.77 -12.93
C GLU A 107 -22.52 -5.20 -12.24
N LEU A 108 -22.56 -5.53 -10.95
CA LEU A 108 -21.40 -5.93 -10.15
C LEU A 108 -20.81 -7.28 -10.57
N ASP A 109 -21.67 -8.28 -10.77
CA ASP A 109 -21.29 -9.68 -11.02
C ASP A 109 -20.30 -9.86 -12.18
N PRO A 110 -20.50 -9.27 -13.38
CA PRO A 110 -19.53 -9.37 -14.46
C PRO A 110 -18.22 -8.63 -14.19
N LEU A 111 -18.23 -7.57 -13.38
CA LEU A 111 -17.01 -6.87 -12.99
C LEU A 111 -16.15 -7.74 -12.08
N GLU A 112 -16.72 -8.35 -11.06
CA GLU A 112 -16.01 -9.20 -10.11
C GLU A 112 -15.52 -10.52 -10.71
N LYS A 113 -16.06 -10.95 -11.84
CA LYS A 113 -15.57 -12.11 -12.60
C LYS A 113 -14.35 -11.82 -13.45
N GLN A 114 -13.99 -10.54 -13.61
CA GLN A 114 -12.85 -10.17 -14.44
C GLN A 114 -11.54 -10.50 -13.75
N ILE A 115 -10.62 -11.04 -14.54
CA ILE A 115 -9.21 -11.13 -14.19
C ILE A 115 -8.53 -9.94 -14.83
N VAL A 116 -7.83 -9.18 -14.02
CA VAL A 116 -7.14 -7.97 -14.45
C VAL A 116 -5.66 -8.04 -14.17
N ARG A 117 -4.89 -7.29 -14.94
CA ARG A 117 -3.50 -6.95 -14.63
C ARG A 117 -3.46 -5.50 -14.21
N PHE A 118 -2.77 -5.22 -13.13
CA PHE A 118 -2.56 -3.86 -12.65
C PHE A 118 -1.08 -3.61 -12.48
N THR A 119 -0.62 -2.46 -12.93
CA THR A 119 0.79 -2.06 -12.84
C THR A 119 0.94 -0.80 -12.01
N GLY A 120 1.76 -0.87 -10.96
CA GLY A 120 2.04 0.24 -10.06
C GLY A 120 3.36 0.04 -9.33
N TYR A 121 3.73 1.00 -8.50
CA TYR A 121 4.91 0.93 -7.64
C TYR A 121 4.50 0.41 -6.25
N LEU A 122 5.14 -0.66 -5.80
CA LEU A 122 4.89 -1.22 -4.47
C LEU A 122 5.62 -0.37 -3.43
N VAL A 123 4.93 0.62 -2.88
CA VAL A 123 5.50 1.53 -1.88
C VAL A 123 5.47 0.90 -0.50
N ALA A 124 4.34 0.33 -0.11
CA ALA A 124 4.19 -0.31 1.20
C ALA A 124 3.55 -1.69 1.09
N ALA A 125 3.95 -2.58 2.00
CA ALA A 125 3.38 -3.90 2.14
C ALA A 125 3.26 -4.29 3.63
N TYR A 126 2.30 -5.15 3.94
CA TYR A 126 2.15 -5.70 5.28
C TYR A 126 1.31 -6.97 5.28
N SER A 127 1.55 -7.78 6.28
CA SER A 127 0.72 -8.91 6.63
C SER A 127 -0.54 -8.41 7.33
N GLY A 128 -1.72 -8.78 6.83
CA GLY A 128 -3.00 -8.38 7.39
C GLY A 128 -3.28 -8.96 8.77
N PRO A 129 -4.26 -8.41 9.48
CA PRO A 129 -4.71 -8.99 10.75
C PRO A 129 -5.46 -10.30 10.52
N PRO A 130 -5.74 -11.09 11.59
CA PRO A 130 -6.65 -12.20 11.51
C PRO A 130 -8.05 -11.78 11.04
N GLU A 131 -8.47 -12.27 9.89
CA GLU A 131 -9.76 -11.94 9.26
C GLU A 131 -10.69 -13.15 9.17
N THR A 132 -12.00 -12.86 8.99
CA THR A 132 -13.00 -13.92 8.81
C THR A 132 -12.76 -14.72 7.53
N THR A 133 -12.18 -14.10 6.51
CA THR A 133 -11.74 -14.72 5.25
C THR A 133 -10.82 -15.90 5.53
N ASN A 134 -9.92 -15.77 6.51
CA ASN A 134 -8.92 -16.73 6.89
C ASN A 134 -9.27 -17.46 8.20
N CYS A 135 -10.55 -17.55 8.59
CA CYS A 135 -11.03 -18.17 9.81
C CYS A 135 -10.43 -17.58 11.09
N ALA A 136 -10.10 -16.28 11.09
CA ALA A 136 -9.41 -15.58 12.16
C ALA A 136 -8.07 -16.25 12.57
N SER A 137 -7.39 -16.89 11.62
CA SER A 137 -6.08 -17.49 11.84
C SER A 137 -5.03 -16.41 12.08
N VAL A 138 -4.09 -16.66 12.97
CA VAL A 138 -2.91 -15.82 13.20
C VAL A 138 -1.73 -16.22 12.31
N ASP A 139 -1.77 -17.43 11.74
CA ASP A 139 -0.69 -17.99 10.92
C ASP A 139 -0.98 -17.88 9.40
N PHE A 140 -2.25 -17.76 9.06
CA PHE A 140 -2.73 -17.66 7.67
C PHE A 140 -3.51 -16.36 7.51
N HIS A 141 -2.88 -15.37 6.89
CA HIS A 141 -3.41 -14.02 6.70
C HIS A 141 -3.14 -13.54 5.29
N ASP A 142 -3.87 -12.53 4.86
CA ASP A 142 -3.66 -11.90 3.58
C ASP A 142 -2.48 -10.92 3.65
N TRP A 143 -1.74 -10.81 2.55
CA TRP A 143 -0.74 -9.78 2.37
C TRP A 143 -1.33 -8.61 1.61
N HIS A 144 -1.30 -7.45 2.22
CA HIS A 144 -1.74 -6.20 1.62
C HIS A 144 -0.56 -5.54 0.91
N LEU A 145 -0.78 -5.19 -0.34
CA LEU A 145 0.16 -4.49 -1.20
C LEU A 145 -0.43 -3.14 -1.56
N GLU A 146 0.22 -2.06 -1.14
CA GLU A 146 -0.17 -0.70 -1.47
C GLU A 146 0.58 -0.24 -2.73
N LEU A 147 -0.11 -0.27 -3.88
CA LEU A 147 0.45 0.11 -5.16
C LEU A 147 0.08 1.55 -5.53
N PHE A 148 1.09 2.36 -5.75
CA PHE A 148 0.97 3.77 -6.13
C PHE A 148 1.27 3.99 -7.61
N GLU A 149 0.77 5.08 -8.17
CA GLU A 149 1.07 5.47 -9.55
C GLU A 149 2.57 5.80 -9.75
N LYS A 150 3.20 6.36 -8.72
CA LYS A 150 4.61 6.78 -8.73
C LYS A 150 5.36 6.19 -7.54
N PRO A 151 6.68 5.98 -7.68
CA PRO A 151 7.50 5.57 -6.55
C PRO A 151 7.57 6.68 -5.51
N GLN A 152 7.70 6.30 -4.24
CA GLN A 152 7.88 7.23 -3.12
C GLN A 152 9.14 6.82 -2.36
N ASP A 153 9.83 7.81 -1.80
CA ASP A 153 11.01 7.64 -0.95
C ASP A 153 10.69 7.84 0.56
N HIS A 154 9.42 8.00 0.86
CA HIS A 154 8.88 8.13 2.21
C HIS A 154 7.64 7.24 2.37
N PRO A 155 7.28 6.85 3.60
CA PRO A 155 6.04 6.14 3.87
C PRO A 155 4.81 6.95 3.47
N PRO A 156 3.67 6.28 3.14
CA PRO A 156 2.42 6.97 2.84
C PRO A 156 2.05 7.99 3.94
N GLN A 157 1.81 9.23 3.56
CA GLN A 157 1.56 10.35 4.46
C GLN A 157 0.55 11.35 3.90
N PRO A 158 0.03 12.28 4.73
CA PRO A 158 -0.90 13.30 4.26
C PRO A 158 -0.33 14.14 3.11
N GLY A 159 -1.13 14.29 2.06
CA GLY A 159 -0.75 14.96 0.82
C GLY A 159 -0.42 14.00 -0.33
N ASP A 160 -0.12 12.74 -0.03
CA ASP A 160 0.13 11.74 -1.06
C ASP A 160 -1.18 11.28 -1.73
N PRO A 161 -1.14 10.82 -2.98
CA PRO A 161 -2.24 10.08 -3.57
C PRO A 161 -2.48 8.79 -2.76
N THR A 162 -3.71 8.31 -2.77
CA THR A 162 -4.04 7.01 -2.17
C THR A 162 -3.66 5.85 -3.08
N PRO A 163 -3.25 4.70 -2.53
CA PRO A 163 -2.91 3.52 -3.31
C PRO A 163 -4.13 2.79 -3.87
N VAL A 164 -3.89 1.94 -4.87
CA VAL A 164 -4.73 0.79 -5.18
C VAL A 164 -4.28 -0.37 -4.30
N ILE A 165 -5.23 -1.02 -3.63
CA ILE A 165 -4.97 -2.16 -2.76
C ILE A 165 -5.01 -3.45 -3.57
N CYS A 166 -4.01 -4.30 -3.33
CA CYS A 166 -3.92 -5.63 -3.91
C CYS A 166 -3.60 -6.63 -2.80
N GLU A 167 -4.26 -7.79 -2.78
CA GLU A 167 -4.11 -8.73 -1.68
C GLU A 167 -3.75 -10.14 -2.15
N ILE A 168 -2.68 -10.69 -1.55
CA ILE A 168 -2.24 -12.07 -1.75
C ILE A 168 -2.79 -12.90 -0.60
N THR A 169 -3.59 -13.92 -0.91
CA THR A 169 -4.19 -14.80 0.09
C THR A 169 -3.29 -15.98 0.44
N PRO A 170 -3.53 -16.70 1.53
CA PRO A 170 -2.81 -17.94 1.83
C PRO A 170 -2.85 -18.95 0.67
N ARG A 171 -3.94 -19.00 -0.11
CA ARG A 171 -4.07 -19.92 -1.27
C ARG A 171 -3.08 -19.65 -2.37
N THR A 172 -2.74 -18.39 -2.59
CA THR A 172 -1.91 -17.96 -3.72
C THR A 172 -0.48 -17.64 -3.32
N GLN A 173 -0.24 -17.41 -2.04
CA GLN A 173 1.07 -17.02 -1.49
C GLN A 173 2.18 -18.01 -1.86
N SER A 174 1.98 -19.31 -1.66
CA SER A 174 3.01 -20.33 -1.92
C SER A 174 3.41 -20.38 -3.40
N ALA A 175 2.46 -20.18 -4.33
CA ALA A 175 2.76 -20.14 -5.75
C ALA A 175 3.62 -18.92 -6.10
N ILE A 176 3.23 -17.74 -5.61
CA ILE A 176 3.98 -16.50 -5.83
C ILE A 176 5.38 -16.58 -5.21
N TYR A 177 5.51 -17.18 -4.03
CA TYR A 177 6.81 -17.41 -3.38
C TYR A 177 7.72 -18.32 -4.24
N ARG A 178 7.17 -19.42 -4.81
CA ARG A 178 7.91 -20.33 -5.70
C ARG A 178 8.32 -19.69 -7.02
N ASP A 179 7.60 -18.67 -7.48
CA ASP A 179 8.00 -17.84 -8.63
C ASP A 179 9.17 -16.88 -8.30
N ASN A 180 9.82 -17.09 -7.15
CA ASN A 180 10.95 -16.30 -6.66
C ASN A 180 10.60 -14.82 -6.41
N ILE A 181 9.36 -14.53 -6.07
CA ILE A 181 8.93 -13.21 -5.64
C ILE A 181 9.20 -13.04 -4.14
N ARG A 182 9.90 -11.97 -3.80
CA ARG A 182 10.23 -11.55 -2.43
C ARG A 182 9.72 -10.15 -2.22
N ILE A 183 8.67 -10.02 -1.40
CA ILE A 183 8.01 -8.71 -1.17
C ILE A 183 8.99 -7.72 -0.55
N GLN A 184 9.87 -8.17 0.35
CA GLN A 184 10.90 -7.33 0.96
C GLN A 184 11.83 -6.66 -0.05
N GLU A 185 12.08 -7.26 -1.21
CA GLU A 185 12.92 -6.70 -2.27
C GLU A 185 12.15 -5.76 -3.21
N LEU A 186 10.82 -5.83 -3.20
CA LEU A 186 9.93 -5.10 -4.10
C LEU A 186 9.35 -3.84 -3.46
N THR A 187 9.16 -3.88 -2.12
CA THR A 187 8.56 -2.76 -1.38
C THR A 187 9.61 -1.83 -0.80
N ALA A 188 9.29 -0.54 -0.74
CA ALA A 188 10.14 0.44 -0.05
C ALA A 188 9.93 0.39 1.47
N PHE A 189 8.72 0.09 1.92
CA PHE A 189 8.37 0.11 3.34
C PHE A 189 7.54 -1.10 3.74
N PHE A 190 7.84 -1.63 4.93
CA PHE A 190 6.94 -2.52 5.63
C PHE A 190 6.15 -1.76 6.67
N ARG A 191 4.87 -2.11 6.79
CA ARG A 191 4.07 -1.69 7.93
C ARG A 191 4.15 -2.74 9.02
N ARG A 192 4.57 -2.30 10.18
CA ARG A 192 4.77 -3.16 11.36
C ARG A 192 3.47 -3.41 12.11
N PRO A 193 3.45 -4.42 13.00
CA PRO A 193 2.29 -4.68 13.88
C PRO A 193 1.87 -3.49 14.75
N ASP A 194 2.80 -2.61 15.13
CA ASP A 194 2.54 -1.36 15.85
C ASP A 194 2.04 -0.23 14.92
N LEU A 195 1.80 -0.57 13.65
CA LEU A 195 1.29 0.30 12.59
C LEU A 195 2.24 1.44 12.19
N THR A 196 3.51 1.36 12.57
CA THR A 196 4.57 2.22 12.04
C THR A 196 5.13 1.63 10.75
N TYR A 197 5.78 2.46 9.94
CA TYR A 197 6.49 2.02 8.76
C TYR A 197 7.97 1.84 9.05
N GLU A 198 8.55 0.79 8.50
CA GLU A 198 9.98 0.51 8.52
C GLU A 198 10.50 0.44 7.08
N SER A 199 11.60 1.14 6.79
CA SER A 199 12.22 1.05 5.48
C SER A 199 12.86 -0.33 5.28
N THR A 200 12.66 -0.91 4.11
CA THR A 200 13.32 -2.16 3.70
C THR A 200 14.76 -1.94 3.23
N GLY A 201 15.17 -0.68 3.01
CA GLY A 201 16.41 -0.33 2.34
C GLY A 201 16.35 -0.41 0.81
N HIS A 202 15.24 -0.89 0.25
CA HIS A 202 14.98 -0.94 -1.19
C HIS A 202 14.12 0.24 -1.64
N LYS A 203 14.17 0.53 -2.94
CA LYS A 203 13.22 1.45 -3.57
C LYS A 203 11.96 0.71 -3.97
N ALA A 204 10.82 1.41 -3.96
CA ALA A 204 9.58 0.88 -4.51
C ALA A 204 9.78 0.41 -5.96
N GLN A 205 9.59 -0.87 -6.19
CA GLN A 205 9.72 -1.45 -7.53
C GLN A 205 8.40 -1.32 -8.28
N LYS A 206 8.50 -1.12 -9.60
CA LYS A 206 7.35 -1.20 -10.47
C LYS A 206 7.01 -2.66 -10.70
N ILE A 207 5.85 -3.06 -10.25
CA ILE A 207 5.38 -4.45 -10.37
C ILE A 207 4.08 -4.51 -11.16
N ARG A 208 3.80 -5.69 -11.70
CA ARG A 208 2.51 -6.06 -12.26
C ARG A 208 1.92 -7.16 -11.43
N VAL A 209 0.70 -6.95 -10.95
CA VAL A 209 -0.10 -7.98 -10.28
C VAL A 209 -1.18 -8.47 -11.23
N THR A 210 -1.55 -9.76 -11.10
CA THR A 210 -2.68 -10.35 -11.80
C THR A 210 -3.60 -10.97 -10.76
N GLY A 211 -4.88 -10.66 -10.82
CA GLY A 211 -5.88 -11.16 -9.88
C GLY A 211 -7.29 -10.83 -10.32
N TYR A 212 -8.26 -11.14 -9.48
CA TYR A 212 -9.65 -10.79 -9.72
C TYR A 212 -9.96 -9.38 -9.26
N PHE A 213 -10.82 -8.68 -9.95
CA PHE A 213 -11.50 -7.51 -9.42
C PHE A 213 -12.39 -7.92 -8.25
N LEU A 214 -12.37 -7.15 -7.17
CA LEU A 214 -13.26 -7.32 -6.03
C LEU A 214 -13.76 -5.96 -5.55
N TRP A 215 -15.06 -5.83 -5.37
CA TRP A 215 -15.65 -4.70 -4.67
C TRP A 215 -15.71 -4.99 -3.17
N ASP A 216 -14.82 -4.36 -2.43
CA ASP A 216 -14.78 -4.47 -0.98
C ASP A 216 -15.74 -3.48 -0.33
N ASP A 217 -16.98 -3.90 -0.19
CA ASP A 217 -18.06 -3.09 0.36
C ASP A 217 -17.84 -2.71 1.84
N GLU A 218 -16.97 -3.41 2.57
CA GLU A 218 -16.63 -3.03 3.96
C GLU A 218 -15.86 -1.73 4.02
N HIS A 219 -15.10 -1.44 2.99
CA HIS A 219 -14.25 -0.26 2.89
C HIS A 219 -14.75 0.76 1.85
N ASN A 220 -16.07 0.85 1.66
CA ASN A 220 -16.71 1.78 0.72
C ASN A 220 -17.14 3.11 1.37
N GLY A 221 -16.54 3.48 2.49
CA GLY A 221 -16.85 4.69 3.25
C GLY A 221 -15.95 5.88 2.91
N LYS A 222 -16.42 7.10 3.20
CA LYS A 222 -15.64 8.35 3.04
C LYS A 222 -14.35 8.39 3.87
N ALA A 223 -14.28 7.61 4.94
CA ALA A 223 -13.08 7.50 5.74
C ALA A 223 -12.00 6.72 4.99
N ASP A 224 -12.41 5.64 4.31
CA ASP A 224 -11.50 4.71 3.70
C ASP A 224 -11.11 5.10 2.26
N VAL A 225 -12.06 5.63 1.48
CA VAL A 225 -11.90 5.92 0.06
C VAL A 225 -11.75 7.41 -0.23
N GLY A 226 -10.78 7.75 -1.05
CA GLY A 226 -10.57 9.11 -1.54
C GLY A 226 -9.27 9.24 -2.34
N PRO A 227 -9.09 10.31 -3.12
CA PRO A 227 -7.96 10.46 -4.04
C PRO A 227 -6.63 10.81 -3.36
N THR A 228 -6.69 11.30 -2.12
CA THR A 228 -5.52 11.84 -1.41
C THR A 228 -5.60 11.50 0.06
N ILE A 229 -4.50 11.08 0.64
CA ILE A 229 -4.34 10.87 2.08
C ILE A 229 -4.47 12.21 2.79
N ARG A 230 -5.40 12.33 3.74
CA ARG A 230 -5.71 13.59 4.41
C ARG A 230 -5.13 13.68 5.81
N TYR A 231 -5.06 12.56 6.52
CA TYR A 231 -4.56 12.53 7.91
C TYR A 231 -4.12 11.11 8.28
N ILE A 232 -3.39 11.01 9.38
CA ILE A 232 -3.12 9.73 10.04
C ILE A 232 -4.13 9.58 11.18
N ALA A 233 -4.92 8.53 11.16
CA ALA A 233 -5.94 8.26 12.17
C ALA A 233 -5.31 7.85 13.51
N ALA A 234 -6.10 7.82 14.58
CA ALA A 234 -5.63 7.44 15.92
C ALA A 234 -5.07 5.99 15.97
N ASN A 235 -5.58 5.12 15.11
CA ASN A 235 -5.07 3.76 14.88
C ASN A 235 -3.83 3.72 13.98
N LYS A 236 -3.19 4.88 13.72
CA LYS A 236 -2.00 5.06 12.87
C LYS A 236 -2.17 4.67 11.39
N TYR A 237 -3.38 4.40 10.91
CA TYR A 237 -3.64 4.26 9.49
C TYR A 237 -3.71 5.62 8.81
N HIS A 238 -3.13 5.74 7.62
CA HIS A 238 -3.39 6.89 6.77
C HIS A 238 -4.83 6.85 6.25
N GLN A 239 -5.48 8.00 6.17
CA GLN A 239 -6.89 8.10 5.80
C GLN A 239 -7.10 9.23 4.78
N PRO A 240 -7.83 8.99 3.70
CA PRO A 240 -8.22 7.68 3.17
C PRO A 240 -7.03 6.77 2.93
N TRP A 241 -7.23 5.46 2.97
CA TRP A 241 -6.14 4.52 2.80
C TRP A 241 -6.17 3.76 1.47
N ARG A 242 -7.21 4.01 0.66
CA ARG A 242 -7.39 3.40 -0.67
C ARG A 242 -8.04 4.37 -1.65
N SER A 243 -7.74 4.22 -2.93
CA SER A 243 -8.22 5.11 -3.98
C SER A 243 -9.67 4.83 -4.40
N ALA A 244 -10.12 3.59 -4.26
CA ALA A 244 -11.47 3.11 -4.56
C ALA A 244 -11.88 2.02 -3.57
N ALA A 245 -13.18 1.70 -3.51
CA ALA A 245 -13.67 0.52 -2.80
C ALA A 245 -13.27 -0.80 -3.48
N TRP A 246 -12.71 -0.71 -4.67
CA TRP A 246 -12.24 -1.84 -5.45
C TRP A 246 -10.79 -2.18 -5.14
N GLU A 247 -10.50 -3.46 -5.17
CA GLU A 247 -9.18 -4.02 -4.97
C GLU A 247 -8.93 -5.16 -5.95
N ILE A 248 -7.69 -5.64 -6.02
CA ILE A 248 -7.36 -6.86 -6.73
C ILE A 248 -7.19 -7.97 -5.72
N HIS A 249 -8.18 -8.86 -5.63
CA HIS A 249 -8.25 -9.90 -4.61
C HIS A 249 -9.00 -11.16 -5.08
N PRO A 250 -8.38 -12.32 -4.99
CA PRO A 250 -6.97 -12.56 -4.68
C PRO A 250 -6.05 -12.23 -5.84
N VAL A 251 -4.86 -11.74 -5.50
CA VAL A 251 -3.71 -11.73 -6.40
C VAL A 251 -3.16 -13.15 -6.48
N PHE A 252 -2.90 -13.63 -7.68
CA PHE A 252 -2.33 -14.95 -7.89
C PHE A 252 -1.07 -14.95 -8.76
N LYS A 253 -0.64 -13.79 -9.26
CA LYS A 253 0.64 -13.61 -9.92
C LYS A 253 1.19 -12.21 -9.65
N VAL A 254 2.50 -12.14 -9.39
CA VAL A 254 3.27 -10.91 -9.25
C VAL A 254 4.49 -10.99 -10.16
N GLU A 255 4.78 -9.93 -10.90
CA GLU A 255 5.90 -9.83 -11.83
C GLU A 255 6.58 -8.48 -11.69
N ARG A 256 7.91 -8.42 -11.83
CA ARG A 256 8.61 -7.14 -11.99
C ARG A 256 8.26 -6.57 -13.36
N ALA A 257 7.75 -5.33 -13.41
CA ALA A 257 7.29 -4.74 -14.68
C ALA A 257 8.44 -4.43 -15.64
N ASP A 258 9.63 -4.15 -15.13
CA ASP A 258 10.79 -3.77 -15.92
C ASP A 258 11.50 -4.99 -16.58
N THR A 259 11.19 -6.21 -16.14
CA THR A 259 11.78 -7.44 -16.71
C THR A 259 11.01 -7.96 -17.92
N ILE A 260 9.86 -7.38 -18.24
CA ILE A 260 9.14 -7.73 -19.45
C ILE A 260 9.80 -6.97 -20.61
N ALA A 261 10.96 -7.49 -21.07
CA ALA A 261 11.47 -7.12 -22.37
C ALA A 261 10.35 -7.27 -23.37
N THR A 262 10.07 -6.22 -24.11
CA THR A 262 9.27 -6.26 -25.32
C THR A 262 9.78 -7.43 -26.17
N SER A 263 9.09 -8.57 -26.11
CA SER A 263 9.26 -9.59 -27.14
C SER A 263 8.99 -8.85 -28.46
N PRO A 264 9.96 -8.76 -29.36
CA PRO A 264 9.70 -8.13 -30.64
C PRO A 264 8.56 -8.93 -31.26
N ALA A 265 7.45 -8.25 -31.52
CA ALA A 265 6.40 -8.81 -32.33
C ALA A 265 7.06 -9.24 -33.65
N THR A 266 7.23 -10.53 -33.83
CA THR A 266 7.71 -11.10 -35.08
C THR A 266 6.60 -10.87 -36.11
N SER A 267 6.64 -9.69 -36.71
CA SER A 267 5.82 -9.34 -37.86
C SER A 267 6.47 -10.01 -39.07
N THR A 268 6.16 -11.26 -39.28
CA THR A 268 6.40 -11.92 -40.58
C THR A 268 5.32 -11.46 -41.54
N VAL A 269 5.55 -10.31 -42.15
CA VAL A 269 4.88 -9.94 -43.40
C VAL A 269 5.75 -10.49 -44.53
N PRO A 270 5.23 -11.35 -45.43
CA PRO A 270 5.97 -11.78 -46.61
C PRO A 270 6.21 -10.58 -47.52
N ALA A 271 7.46 -10.37 -47.86
CA ALA A 271 7.90 -9.33 -48.77
C ALA A 271 7.32 -9.58 -50.18
N SER A 272 6.45 -8.68 -50.64
CA SER A 272 6.13 -8.48 -52.07
C SER A 272 7.14 -7.48 -52.60
N SER A 273 7.88 -7.91 -53.61
CA SER A 273 8.89 -7.11 -54.32
C SER A 273 8.27 -5.89 -55.04
N PRO A 274 8.92 -4.72 -55.01
CA PRO A 274 8.49 -3.58 -55.78
C PRO A 274 9.13 -3.54 -57.19
N PRO A 275 8.47 -2.91 -58.16
CA PRO A 275 9.08 -2.66 -59.48
C PRO A 275 10.01 -1.42 -59.46
N THR A 276 11.08 -1.60 -60.17
CA THR A 276 12.16 -0.64 -60.48
C THR A 276 11.66 0.54 -61.34
N VAL A 277 12.00 1.76 -60.97
CA VAL A 277 11.99 2.94 -61.90
C VAL A 277 13.16 3.84 -61.56
N PRO A 278 13.80 4.52 -62.57
CA PRO A 278 15.21 4.94 -62.50
C PRO A 278 15.50 6.34 -62.02
N ALA A 279 16.79 6.55 -61.86
CA ALA A 279 17.49 7.69 -61.31
C ALA A 279 17.27 9.04 -62.04
N SER A 280 17.33 10.13 -61.28
CA SER A 280 17.87 11.41 -61.72
C SER A 280 18.50 12.19 -60.56
N SER A 281 19.78 12.50 -60.75
CA SER A 281 20.62 13.46 -60.03
C SER A 281 20.54 14.83 -60.69
N PRO A 282 21.24 15.92 -60.25
CA PRO A 282 21.91 16.23 -58.99
C PRO A 282 21.65 17.68 -58.44
N SER A 283 22.06 17.92 -57.20
CA SER A 283 22.81 19.10 -56.66
C SER A 283 22.21 20.54 -56.83
N PRO A 284 22.50 21.55 -55.99
CA PRO A 284 23.71 21.70 -55.17
C PRO A 284 23.51 22.17 -53.71
N SER A 285 24.58 22.08 -52.98
CA SER A 285 24.85 22.65 -51.64
C SER A 285 24.83 24.18 -51.63
N PRO A 286 24.52 24.81 -50.49
CA PRO A 286 25.39 25.88 -49.98
C PRO A 286 25.79 25.75 -48.51
N GLU A 287 27.07 25.83 -48.31
CA GLU A 287 27.80 26.74 -47.45
C GLU A 287 27.41 26.92 -45.97
N LYS A 288 28.22 26.32 -45.17
CA LYS A 288 28.97 26.75 -44.00
C LYS A 288 28.62 28.13 -43.40
N MET A 289 28.02 28.07 -42.20
CA MET A 289 28.26 29.08 -41.16
C MET A 289 28.60 28.42 -39.83
N ALA A 290 29.82 28.72 -39.36
CA ALA A 290 30.33 28.32 -38.05
C ALA A 290 29.64 29.18 -36.98
N ALA A 291 29.00 28.52 -36.01
CA ALA A 291 28.53 29.18 -34.79
C ALA A 291 29.42 28.71 -33.63
N ALA A 292 29.93 29.68 -32.89
CA ALA A 292 30.87 29.57 -31.80
C ALA A 292 30.37 28.69 -30.64
N SER A 293 31.27 27.90 -30.09
CA SER A 293 31.09 27.17 -28.83
C SER A 293 30.87 28.15 -27.67
N PRO A 294 29.84 27.97 -26.84
CA PRO A 294 29.75 28.71 -25.59
C PRO A 294 30.79 28.23 -24.59
N THR A 295 31.49 29.16 -24.00
CA THR A 295 32.40 29.01 -22.86
C THR A 295 31.69 28.35 -21.69
N PRO A 296 32.27 27.37 -20.97
CA PRO A 296 31.66 26.78 -19.81
C PRO A 296 31.55 27.82 -18.69
N GLN A 297 30.32 28.09 -18.23
CA GLN A 297 30.09 28.82 -16.99
C GLN A 297 30.48 27.96 -15.81
N PRO A 298 31.05 28.54 -14.73
CA PRO A 298 31.36 27.79 -13.51
C PRO A 298 30.06 27.29 -12.87
N ILE A 299 30.02 25.97 -12.62
CA ILE A 299 28.97 25.28 -11.88
C ILE A 299 28.98 25.83 -10.47
N ALA A 300 27.95 26.60 -10.11
CA ALA A 300 27.70 26.99 -8.73
C ALA A 300 27.51 25.71 -7.91
N LEU A 301 28.38 25.49 -6.92
CA LEU A 301 28.23 24.43 -5.95
C LEU A 301 26.88 24.56 -5.27
N ALA A 302 26.06 23.51 -5.35
CA ALA A 302 24.80 23.44 -4.63
C ALA A 302 25.06 23.69 -3.14
N PRO A 303 24.22 24.46 -2.43
CA PRO A 303 24.40 24.70 -1.02
C PRO A 303 24.39 23.36 -0.28
N THR A 304 25.44 23.13 0.48
CA THR A 304 25.58 21.98 1.39
C THR A 304 24.39 22.00 2.33
N ALA A 305 23.52 20.99 2.26
CA ALA A 305 22.36 20.88 3.14
C ALA A 305 22.83 20.90 4.60
N THR A 306 22.40 21.90 5.35
CA THR A 306 22.64 21.97 6.79
C THR A 306 21.99 20.73 7.43
N PRO A 307 22.68 20.00 8.34
CA PRO A 307 22.10 18.83 8.98
C PRO A 307 20.79 19.20 9.65
N GLN A 308 19.70 18.53 9.29
CA GLN A 308 18.38 18.77 9.84
C GLN A 308 18.39 18.39 11.33
N GLN A 309 18.17 19.36 12.20
CA GLN A 309 18.10 19.15 13.64
C GLN A 309 16.74 18.56 14.00
N PHE A 310 16.73 17.59 14.91
CA PHE A 310 15.50 16.99 15.43
C PHE A 310 15.34 17.28 16.92
N VAL A 311 14.10 17.25 17.38
CA VAL A 311 13.72 17.37 18.80
C VAL A 311 12.78 16.24 19.16
N THR A 312 12.87 15.73 20.40
CA THR A 312 11.98 14.69 20.94
C THR A 312 11.03 15.30 21.97
N VAL A 313 9.74 15.05 21.84
CA VAL A 313 8.72 15.46 22.81
C VAL A 313 8.87 14.61 24.07
N ILE A 314 9.17 15.22 25.22
CA ILE A 314 9.31 14.53 26.52
C ILE A 314 8.05 14.58 27.37
N GLN A 315 7.12 15.48 27.05
CA GLN A 315 5.81 15.61 27.68
C GLN A 315 4.77 15.87 26.58
N SER A 316 3.66 15.12 26.58
CA SER A 316 2.60 15.27 25.56
C SER A 316 2.10 16.70 25.44
N VAL A 317 2.03 17.22 24.22
CA VAL A 317 1.67 18.61 23.90
C VAL A 317 0.47 18.64 22.97
N LYS A 318 -0.55 19.44 23.32
CA LYS A 318 -1.63 19.78 22.39
C LYS A 318 -1.16 20.86 21.42
N ILE A 319 -1.36 20.64 20.14
CA ILE A 319 -1.12 21.62 19.08
C ILE A 319 -2.40 21.83 18.27
N LYS A 320 -2.59 23.05 17.79
CA LYS A 320 -3.70 23.40 16.91
C LYS A 320 -3.23 23.26 15.46
N ILE A 321 -3.86 22.35 14.74
CA ILE A 321 -3.61 22.11 13.33
C ILE A 321 -4.73 22.72 12.49
N SER A 322 -4.57 22.82 11.16
CA SER A 322 -5.51 23.50 10.26
C SER A 322 -6.94 22.94 10.28
N TYR A 323 -7.13 21.73 10.78
CA TYR A 323 -8.44 21.02 10.82
C TYR A 323 -8.84 20.59 12.23
N GLY A 324 -8.27 21.21 13.31
CA GLY A 324 -8.65 20.93 14.69
C GLY A 324 -7.49 20.99 15.67
N GLU A 325 -7.59 20.23 16.75
CA GLU A 325 -6.52 20.05 17.74
C GLU A 325 -6.01 18.61 17.70
N THR A 326 -4.72 18.43 17.89
CA THR A 326 -4.10 17.11 18.05
C THR A 326 -3.13 17.12 19.22
N VAL A 327 -2.73 15.95 19.68
CA VAL A 327 -1.75 15.77 20.75
C VAL A 327 -0.49 15.17 20.16
N LEU A 328 0.64 15.81 20.36
CA LEU A 328 1.97 15.25 20.15
C LEU A 328 2.29 14.35 21.34
N PRO A 329 2.35 13.04 21.21
CA PRO A 329 2.65 12.14 22.31
C PRO A 329 4.10 12.27 22.76
N ARG A 330 4.39 11.92 24.02
CA ARG A 330 5.75 11.74 24.49
C ARG A 330 6.49 10.72 23.61
N GLY A 331 7.75 11.01 23.28
CA GLY A 331 8.59 10.19 22.39
C GLY A 331 8.50 10.56 20.91
N THR A 332 7.61 11.49 20.52
CA THR A 332 7.53 11.96 19.14
C THR A 332 8.80 12.72 18.77
N LYS A 333 9.51 12.28 17.72
CA LYS A 333 10.69 12.95 17.17
C LYS A 333 10.29 13.80 15.98
N LEU A 334 10.64 15.10 16.02
CA LEU A 334 10.18 16.09 15.05
C LEU A 334 11.36 16.89 14.49
N PRO A 335 11.34 17.20 13.17
CA PRO A 335 12.32 18.10 12.58
C PRO A 335 12.13 19.53 13.10
N VAL A 336 13.23 20.18 13.46
CA VAL A 336 13.23 21.58 13.92
C VAL A 336 13.27 22.51 12.71
N VAL A 337 12.35 23.46 12.68
CA VAL A 337 12.31 24.55 11.69
C VAL A 337 13.03 25.78 12.21
N SER A 338 12.76 26.15 13.46
CA SER A 338 13.41 27.25 14.15
C SER A 338 13.24 27.10 15.68
N ARG A 339 14.04 27.85 16.45
CA ARG A 339 14.02 27.83 17.91
C ARG A 339 14.15 29.24 18.44
N ASP A 340 13.44 29.53 19.51
CA ASP A 340 13.66 30.71 20.39
C ASP A 340 13.93 30.26 21.83
N ALA A 341 13.98 31.20 22.77
CA ALA A 341 14.31 30.91 24.18
C ALA A 341 13.22 30.10 24.93
N GLN A 342 11.98 30.09 24.45
CA GLN A 342 10.85 29.48 25.17
C GLN A 342 10.16 28.38 24.37
N SER A 343 10.36 28.37 23.05
CA SER A 343 9.67 27.48 22.15
C SER A 343 10.55 26.97 21.02
N VAL A 344 10.13 25.86 20.43
CA VAL A 344 10.70 25.31 19.20
C VAL A 344 9.60 25.18 18.17
N LYS A 345 9.84 25.69 16.98
CA LYS A 345 8.98 25.48 15.83
C LYS A 345 9.40 24.20 15.12
N VAL A 346 8.47 23.26 15.04
CA VAL A 346 8.71 21.92 14.52
C VAL A 346 7.86 21.66 13.27
N GLN A 347 8.35 20.83 12.39
CA GLN A 347 7.57 20.34 11.25
C GLN A 347 6.73 19.13 11.68
N TYR A 348 5.43 19.17 11.44
CA TYR A 348 4.52 18.07 11.71
C TYR A 348 3.36 18.08 10.71
N MET A 349 3.07 16.92 10.08
CA MET A 349 1.94 16.74 9.15
C MET A 349 1.86 17.85 8.06
N GLY A 350 3.01 18.19 7.46
CA GLY A 350 3.08 19.22 6.41
C GLY A 350 2.95 20.67 6.89
N GLY A 351 2.70 20.89 8.18
CA GLY A 351 2.63 22.21 8.82
C GLY A 351 3.78 22.46 9.80
N SER A 352 3.97 23.76 10.17
CA SER A 352 4.92 24.14 11.19
C SER A 352 4.19 24.60 12.46
N TYR A 353 4.54 24.03 13.61
CA TYR A 353 3.84 24.22 14.88
C TYR A 353 4.82 24.62 15.98
N VAL A 354 4.34 25.42 16.91
CA VAL A 354 5.12 25.87 18.06
C VAL A 354 4.89 24.92 19.23
N VAL A 355 5.98 24.41 19.81
CA VAL A 355 6.00 23.52 20.96
C VAL A 355 6.85 24.16 22.05
N PRO A 356 6.38 24.20 23.32
CA PRO A 356 7.19 24.70 24.43
C PRO A 356 8.50 23.91 24.58
N ILE A 357 9.62 24.56 24.77
CA ILE A 357 10.92 23.88 25.01
C ILE A 357 10.85 22.97 26.22
N SER A 358 10.13 23.37 27.28
CA SER A 358 9.92 22.54 28.47
C SER A 358 9.24 21.19 28.22
N SER A 359 8.61 21.03 27.06
CA SER A 359 7.99 19.76 26.64
C SER A 359 8.86 18.94 25.70
N THR A 360 10.12 19.32 25.52
CA THR A 360 11.06 18.70 24.59
C THR A 360 12.38 18.33 25.28
N ASP A 361 13.20 17.52 24.60
CA ASP A 361 14.55 17.15 25.04
C ASP A 361 15.62 18.27 24.81
N LEU A 362 15.19 19.41 24.29
CA LEU A 362 16.11 20.57 24.17
C LEU A 362 16.36 21.24 25.52
N PRO A 363 17.59 21.67 25.77
CA PRO A 363 17.89 22.47 26.96
C PRO A 363 17.14 23.82 26.91
N PRO A 364 16.71 24.37 28.08
CA PRO A 364 15.98 25.61 28.16
C PRO A 364 16.82 26.84 27.72
#